data_0a482f30e9005cbea9b6bb2284660e13
#
_entry.id   0a482f30e9005cbea9b6bb2284660e13
#
_cell.length_a   1.000
_cell.length_b   1.000
_cell.length_c   1.000
_cell.angle_alpha   90.00
_cell.angle_beta   90.00
_cell.angle_gamma   90.00
#
_symmetry.space_group_name_H-M   'P 1'
#
loop_
_entity.id
_entity.type
_entity.pdbx_description
1 polymer ?
#
loop_
_entity_poly.entity_id
_entity_poly.type
_entity_poly.pdbx_seq_one_letter_code
_entity_poly.pdbx_strand_id
1 'polypeptide(L)'
;MKMQWKIGNVEIPNPFVLAPMAGVTDLAFRRLCKEQGAGLICMEMVSAKAISFHNKNTEALMEIDPGEHPVSMQLFGNEPDLMAEVAKSIEERPFDILDINMGCPVPKVVNNGEGSALLKDRFPSAPLYSYYEKRSPWH
;
A
#
# COMPACT_ATOMS: atom_id res chain seq x y z
N MET A 1 13.65 14.66 22.28
CA MET A 1 13.60 15.13 20.88
C MET A 1 12.57 14.32 20.13
N LYS A 2 11.43 14.90 19.74
CA LYS A 2 10.46 14.18 18.88
C LYS A 2 11.07 14.16 17.48
N MET A 3 11.54 12.99 17.01
CA MET A 3 11.91 12.81 15.61
C MET A 3 10.62 12.80 14.80
N GLN A 4 10.29 13.91 14.20
CA GLN A 4 9.27 13.99 13.15
C GLN A 4 9.97 13.80 11.81
N TRP A 5 9.38 12.99 10.95
CA TRP A 5 9.83 12.79 9.59
C TRP A 5 8.63 12.84 8.64
N LYS A 6 8.89 12.92 7.33
CA LYS A 6 7.84 13.06 6.33
C LYS A 6 8.05 12.08 5.18
N ILE A 7 6.93 11.64 4.61
CA ILE A 7 6.87 10.99 3.31
C ILE A 7 6.03 11.91 2.42
N GLY A 8 6.67 12.57 1.45
CA GLY A 8 6.01 13.64 0.71
C GLY A 8 5.51 14.74 1.66
N ASN A 9 4.21 15.01 1.61
CA ASN A 9 3.55 16.00 2.47
C ASN A 9 2.98 15.39 3.77
N VAL A 10 3.06 14.07 3.94
CA VAL A 10 2.51 13.36 5.11
C VAL A 10 3.50 13.39 6.26
N GLU A 11 3.10 13.97 7.39
CA GLU A 11 3.89 14.00 8.61
C GLU A 11 3.73 12.70 9.39
N ILE A 12 4.86 12.07 9.75
CA ILE A 12 4.90 10.86 10.56
C ILE A 12 5.44 11.24 11.95
N PRO A 13 4.64 11.09 13.01
CA PRO A 13 4.96 11.65 14.33
C PRO A 13 6.12 10.98 15.06
N ASN A 14 6.49 9.77 14.68
CA ASN A 14 7.58 9.00 15.28
C ASN A 14 8.08 7.90 14.32
N PRO A 15 9.22 7.24 14.57
CA PRO A 15 9.81 6.27 13.64
C PRO A 15 9.18 4.87 13.67
N PHE A 16 8.15 4.64 14.49
CA PHE A 16 7.52 3.33 14.59
C PHE A 16 6.48 3.14 13.49
N VAL A 17 6.71 2.19 12.61
CA VAL A 17 5.84 1.85 11.49
C VAL A 17 5.33 0.43 11.65
N LEU A 18 4.00 0.26 11.61
CA LEU A 18 3.42 -1.08 11.53
C LEU A 18 3.61 -1.61 10.11
N ALA A 19 4.36 -2.72 9.98
CA ALA A 19 4.57 -3.36 8.69
C ALA A 19 3.28 -4.04 8.17
N PRO A 20 3.06 -4.09 6.85
CA PRO A 20 1.95 -4.84 6.27
C PRO A 20 2.18 -6.35 6.42
N MET A 21 1.23 -7.05 7.03
CA MET A 21 1.31 -8.50 7.26
C MET A 21 -0.02 -9.16 6.90
N ALA A 22 -0.05 -9.88 5.77
CA ALA A 22 -1.26 -10.55 5.29
C ALA A 22 -1.84 -11.52 6.33
N GLY A 23 -3.14 -11.38 6.60
CA GLY A 23 -3.85 -12.15 7.62
C GLY A 23 -3.56 -11.75 9.07
N VAL A 24 -2.82 -10.66 9.30
CA VAL A 24 -2.47 -10.16 10.64
C VAL A 24 -2.86 -8.70 10.82
N THR A 25 -2.52 -7.82 9.88
CA THR A 25 -2.79 -6.38 9.99
C THR A 25 -4.20 -6.02 9.51
N ASP A 26 -5.20 -6.73 10.04
CA ASP A 26 -6.60 -6.37 9.89
C ASP A 26 -6.95 -5.06 10.63
N LEU A 27 -8.14 -4.55 10.40
CA LEU A 27 -8.58 -3.28 10.99
C LEU A 27 -8.46 -3.26 12.52
N ALA A 28 -8.83 -4.35 13.20
CA ALA A 28 -8.79 -4.43 14.66
C ALA A 28 -7.35 -4.36 15.19
N PHE A 29 -6.43 -5.11 14.57
CA PHE A 29 -5.03 -5.12 14.95
C PHE A 29 -4.33 -3.78 14.63
N ARG A 30 -4.64 -3.16 13.49
CA ARG A 30 -4.12 -1.84 13.13
C ARG A 30 -4.52 -0.78 14.15
N ARG A 31 -5.80 -0.75 14.56
CA ARG A 31 -6.28 0.16 15.61
C ARG A 31 -5.54 -0.03 16.93
N LEU A 32 -5.36 -1.28 17.35
CA LEU A 32 -4.59 -1.59 18.57
C LEU A 32 -3.16 -1.06 18.48
N CYS A 33 -2.46 -1.28 17.35
CA CYS A 33 -1.11 -0.77 17.13
C CYS A 33 -1.07 0.77 17.15
N LYS A 34 -2.09 1.41 16.59
CA LYS A 34 -2.20 2.87 16.62
C LYS A 34 -2.37 3.40 18.04
N GLU A 35 -3.22 2.77 18.86
CA GLU A 35 -3.40 3.10 20.27
C GLU A 35 -2.10 2.91 21.08
N GLN A 36 -1.25 1.95 20.70
CA GLN A 36 0.06 1.74 21.29
C GLN A 36 1.15 2.70 20.76
N GLY A 37 0.79 3.63 19.87
CA GLY A 37 1.65 4.72 19.44
C GLY A 37 2.39 4.50 18.12
N ALA A 38 1.95 3.58 17.26
CA ALA A 38 2.51 3.48 15.91
C ALA A 38 2.35 4.82 15.15
N GLY A 39 3.47 5.32 14.61
CA GLY A 39 3.50 6.58 13.88
C GLY A 39 2.86 6.50 12.49
N LEU A 40 3.06 5.38 11.80
CA LEU A 40 2.46 5.07 10.51
C LEU A 40 1.87 3.66 10.56
N ILE A 41 0.67 3.52 10.04
CA ILE A 41 0.00 2.23 9.86
C ILE A 41 0.11 1.81 8.40
N CYS A 42 0.69 0.62 8.12
CA CYS A 42 0.64 0.04 6.78
C CYS A 42 -0.41 -1.08 6.76
N MET A 43 -1.36 -0.97 5.83
CA MET A 43 -2.41 -1.96 5.63
C MET A 43 -1.86 -3.21 4.93
N GLU A 44 -2.60 -4.30 4.96
CA GLU A 44 -2.28 -5.49 4.16
C GLU A 44 -2.19 -5.12 2.67
N MET A 45 -1.32 -5.84 1.95
CA MET A 45 -1.22 -5.65 0.50
C MET A 45 -2.48 -6.14 -0.21
N VAL A 46 -3.00 -5.34 -1.13
CA VAL A 46 -4.22 -5.60 -1.88
C VAL A 46 -3.90 -5.78 -3.36
N SER A 47 -4.45 -6.81 -3.98
CA SER A 47 -4.24 -7.06 -5.41
C SER A 47 -5.00 -6.05 -6.26
N ALA A 48 -4.28 -5.35 -7.15
CA ALA A 48 -4.89 -4.47 -8.13
C ALA A 48 -5.92 -5.20 -9.00
N LYS A 49 -5.62 -6.43 -9.40
CA LYS A 49 -6.53 -7.28 -10.16
C LYS A 49 -7.79 -7.65 -9.37
N ALA A 50 -7.67 -7.92 -8.06
CA ALA A 50 -8.84 -8.22 -7.23
C ALA A 50 -9.74 -6.98 -7.04
N ILE A 51 -9.16 -5.78 -6.95
CA ILE A 51 -9.94 -4.53 -6.91
C ILE A 51 -10.70 -4.34 -8.22
N SER A 52 -10.06 -4.51 -9.38
CA SER A 52 -10.70 -4.34 -10.69
C SER A 52 -11.88 -5.28 -10.91
N PHE A 53 -11.88 -6.43 -10.25
CA PHE A 53 -13.02 -7.38 -10.25
C PHE A 53 -14.05 -7.13 -9.15
N HIS A 54 -13.95 -6.05 -8.39
CA HIS A 54 -14.86 -5.71 -7.29
C HIS A 54 -15.05 -6.86 -6.28
N ASN A 55 -13.96 -7.52 -5.92
CA ASN A 55 -13.99 -8.63 -4.97
C ASN A 55 -14.39 -8.12 -3.56
N LYS A 56 -15.47 -8.67 -3.00
CA LYS A 56 -16.01 -8.24 -1.69
C LYS A 56 -15.02 -8.39 -0.53
N ASN A 57 -14.20 -9.44 -0.54
CA ASN A 57 -13.19 -9.63 0.50
C ASN A 57 -12.10 -8.56 0.41
N THR A 58 -11.79 -8.12 -0.82
CA THR A 58 -10.83 -7.04 -1.08
C THR A 58 -11.34 -5.70 -0.55
N GLU A 59 -12.64 -5.42 -0.71
CA GLU A 59 -13.27 -4.21 -0.16
C GLU A 59 -13.12 -4.15 1.38
N ALA A 60 -13.34 -5.25 2.07
CA ALA A 60 -13.17 -5.33 3.52
C ALA A 60 -11.72 -5.07 3.97
N LEU A 61 -10.72 -5.51 3.17
CA LEU A 61 -9.30 -5.23 3.45
C LEU A 61 -8.93 -3.76 3.31
N MET A 62 -9.69 -3.00 2.51
CA MET A 62 -9.47 -1.58 2.26
C MET A 62 -10.23 -0.65 3.23
N GLU A 63 -10.90 -1.20 4.23
CA GLU A 63 -11.57 -0.40 5.26
C GLU A 63 -10.55 0.33 6.14
N ILE A 64 -10.79 1.61 6.41
CA ILE A 64 -9.92 2.49 7.20
C ILE A 64 -10.75 3.16 8.29
N ASP A 65 -10.26 3.09 9.53
CA ASP A 65 -10.82 3.82 10.67
C ASP A 65 -10.23 5.24 10.71
N PRO A 66 -11.03 6.28 10.94
CA PRO A 66 -10.52 7.66 11.04
C PRO A 66 -9.41 7.86 12.09
N GLY A 67 -9.31 6.98 13.07
CA GLY A 67 -8.26 7.03 14.10
C GLY A 67 -6.91 6.46 13.67
N GLU A 68 -6.78 5.84 12.50
CA GLU A 68 -5.53 5.18 12.05
C GLU A 68 -4.50 6.11 11.42
N HIS A 69 -4.89 7.33 11.06
CA HIS A 69 -4.02 8.27 10.33
C HIS A 69 -2.72 8.63 11.07
N PRO A 70 -1.59 8.77 10.37
CA PRO A 70 -1.43 8.49 8.94
C PRO A 70 -1.45 7.00 8.62
N VAL A 71 -2.07 6.65 7.50
CA VAL A 71 -2.24 5.28 7.04
C VAL A 71 -1.80 5.10 5.59
N SER A 72 -1.08 4.02 5.32
CA SER A 72 -0.60 3.63 3.99
C SER A 72 -1.40 2.44 3.48
N MET A 73 -2.00 2.58 2.29
CA MET A 73 -2.61 1.49 1.55
C MET A 73 -1.57 0.89 0.60
N GLN A 74 -1.40 -0.44 0.65
CA GLN A 74 -0.41 -1.11 -0.18
C GLN A 74 -1.06 -1.91 -1.31
N LEU A 75 -0.71 -1.56 -2.57
CA LEU A 75 -1.10 -2.31 -3.76
C LEU A 75 0.01 -3.27 -4.21
N PHE A 76 -0.38 -4.39 -4.82
CA PHE A 76 0.52 -5.24 -5.59
C PHE A 76 -0.11 -5.67 -6.91
N GLY A 77 0.74 -5.91 -7.90
CA GLY A 77 0.41 -6.33 -9.25
C GLY A 77 1.64 -6.26 -10.14
N ASN A 78 1.51 -6.71 -11.38
CA ASN A 78 2.58 -6.71 -12.37
C ASN A 78 2.19 -6.02 -13.69
N GLU A 79 0.97 -5.52 -13.80
CA GLU A 79 0.44 -4.84 -14.99
C GLU A 79 0.38 -3.32 -14.74
N PRO A 80 1.32 -2.51 -15.29
CA PRO A 80 1.41 -1.08 -14.99
C PRO A 80 0.14 -0.30 -15.28
N ASP A 81 -0.51 -0.55 -16.41
CA ASP A 81 -1.73 0.15 -16.81
C ASP A 81 -2.88 -0.15 -15.85
N LEU A 82 -3.11 -1.43 -15.52
CA LEU A 82 -4.12 -1.85 -14.56
C LEU A 82 -3.87 -1.25 -13.17
N MET A 83 -2.62 -1.26 -12.74
CA MET A 83 -2.27 -0.70 -11.43
C MET A 83 -2.54 0.81 -11.37
N ALA A 84 -2.27 1.54 -12.44
CA ALA A 84 -2.56 2.96 -12.50
C ALA A 84 -4.07 3.27 -12.55
N GLU A 85 -4.85 2.48 -13.29
CA GLU A 85 -6.31 2.59 -13.30
C GLU A 85 -6.89 2.32 -11.92
N VAL A 86 -6.41 1.27 -11.26
CA VAL A 86 -6.84 0.94 -9.90
C VAL A 86 -6.43 2.01 -8.90
N ALA A 87 -5.19 2.50 -8.94
CA ALA A 87 -4.75 3.59 -8.07
C ALA A 87 -5.66 4.81 -8.19
N LYS A 88 -6.03 5.18 -9.42
CA LYS A 88 -6.97 6.26 -9.67
C LYS A 88 -8.37 5.96 -9.14
N SER A 89 -8.84 4.73 -9.26
CA SER A 89 -10.19 4.36 -8.80
C SER A 89 -10.35 4.39 -7.28
N ILE A 90 -9.24 4.28 -6.54
CA ILE A 90 -9.24 4.28 -5.08
C ILE A 90 -8.73 5.59 -4.46
N GLU A 91 -8.36 6.59 -5.27
CA GLU A 91 -7.75 7.85 -4.78
C GLU A 91 -8.64 8.66 -3.84
N GLU A 92 -9.97 8.49 -3.93
CA GLU A 92 -10.93 9.14 -3.04
C GLU A 92 -11.05 8.46 -1.66
N ARG A 93 -10.41 7.29 -1.47
CA ARG A 93 -10.40 6.61 -0.18
C ARG A 93 -9.51 7.35 0.82
N PRO A 94 -9.82 7.29 2.12
CA PRO A 94 -9.16 8.10 3.14
C PRO A 94 -7.80 7.52 3.58
N PHE A 95 -6.91 7.14 2.66
CA PHE A 95 -5.52 6.82 2.97
C PHE A 95 -4.61 8.03 2.71
N ASP A 96 -3.48 8.10 3.40
CA ASP A 96 -2.52 9.20 3.27
C ASP A 96 -1.40 8.89 2.28
N ILE A 97 -1.06 7.61 2.11
CA ILE A 97 0.04 7.14 1.27
C ILE A 97 -0.43 5.94 0.47
N LEU A 98 -0.13 5.93 -0.83
CA LEU A 98 -0.24 4.72 -1.65
C LEU A 98 1.14 4.09 -1.79
N ASP A 99 1.27 2.86 -1.33
CA ASP A 99 2.50 2.07 -1.37
C ASP A 99 2.40 0.94 -2.40
N ILE A 100 3.50 0.64 -3.09
CA ILE A 100 3.57 -0.41 -4.10
C ILE A 100 4.47 -1.53 -3.59
N ASN A 101 3.91 -2.73 -3.44
CA ASN A 101 4.67 -3.89 -3.02
C ASN A 101 5.55 -4.44 -4.14
N MET A 102 6.86 -4.31 -3.97
CA MET A 102 7.89 -4.91 -4.82
C MET A 102 8.81 -5.85 -4.03
N GLY A 103 8.42 -6.27 -2.84
CA GLY A 103 9.27 -7.03 -1.93
C GLY A 103 8.71 -8.37 -1.47
N CYS A 104 7.43 -8.66 -1.64
CA CYS A 104 6.81 -9.89 -1.14
C CYS A 104 7.45 -11.13 -1.80
N PRO A 105 8.05 -12.06 -1.02
CA PRO A 105 8.73 -13.24 -1.55
C PRO A 105 7.81 -14.47 -1.61
N VAL A 106 6.56 -14.36 -1.23
CA VAL A 106 5.62 -15.49 -1.17
C VAL A 106 5.46 -16.14 -2.55
N PRO A 107 5.62 -17.48 -2.68
CA PRO A 107 5.60 -18.17 -3.98
C PRO A 107 4.37 -17.86 -4.82
N LYS A 108 3.18 -17.76 -4.21
CA LYS A 108 1.94 -17.43 -4.91
C LYS A 108 2.00 -16.05 -5.59
N VAL A 109 2.68 -15.09 -5.00
CA VAL A 109 2.87 -13.74 -5.55
C VAL A 109 3.98 -13.75 -6.60
N VAL A 110 5.14 -14.31 -6.24
CA VAL A 110 6.32 -14.33 -7.12
C VAL A 110 6.09 -15.12 -8.41
N ASN A 111 5.37 -16.25 -8.35
CA ASN A 111 5.05 -17.05 -9.52
C ASN A 111 4.13 -16.34 -10.52
N ASN A 112 3.39 -15.32 -10.06
CA ASN A 112 2.60 -14.46 -10.92
C ASN A 112 3.38 -13.27 -11.49
N GLY A 113 4.67 -13.16 -11.22
CA GLY A 113 5.49 -12.02 -11.65
C GLY A 113 5.30 -10.76 -10.80
N GLU A 114 4.73 -10.89 -9.61
CA GLU A 114 4.40 -9.81 -8.69
C GLU A 114 5.36 -9.77 -7.48
N GLY A 115 5.25 -8.75 -6.65
CA GLY A 115 6.08 -8.62 -5.44
C GLY A 115 7.57 -8.58 -5.76
N SER A 116 8.39 -9.42 -5.11
CA SER A 116 9.85 -9.44 -5.32
C SER A 116 10.27 -9.91 -6.72
N ALA A 117 9.39 -10.55 -7.50
CA ALA A 117 9.67 -10.89 -8.89
C ALA A 117 9.90 -9.64 -9.76
N LEU A 118 9.28 -8.50 -9.43
CA LEU A 118 9.48 -7.22 -10.11
C LEU A 118 10.93 -6.72 -10.03
N LEU A 119 11.70 -7.17 -9.05
CA LEU A 119 13.12 -6.79 -8.89
C LEU A 119 14.08 -7.59 -9.77
N LYS A 120 13.62 -8.70 -10.39
CA LYS A 120 14.46 -9.53 -11.26
C LYS A 120 14.72 -8.87 -12.61
N ASP A 121 13.82 -8.02 -13.04
CA ASP A 121 13.93 -7.32 -14.31
C ASP A 121 14.10 -5.81 -14.05
N ARG A 122 15.19 -5.24 -14.57
CA ARG A 122 15.49 -3.80 -14.39
C ARG A 122 14.49 -2.90 -15.12
N PHE A 123 13.64 -3.45 -16.01
CA PHE A 123 12.77 -2.69 -16.88
C PHE A 123 11.28 -2.69 -16.52
N PRO A 124 10.65 -3.73 -15.96
CA PRO A 124 9.23 -3.68 -15.60
C PRO A 124 8.91 -2.79 -14.41
N SER A 125 9.85 -2.61 -13.47
CA SER A 125 9.63 -1.74 -12.30
C SER A 125 9.78 -0.25 -12.64
N ALA A 126 10.65 0.11 -13.57
CA ALA A 126 10.86 1.51 -13.96
C ALA A 126 9.65 2.12 -14.70
N PRO A 127 8.98 1.42 -15.66
CA PRO A 127 7.73 1.88 -16.24
C PRO A 127 6.60 1.99 -15.22
N LEU A 128 6.50 1.04 -14.29
CA LEU A 128 5.52 1.07 -13.21
C LEU A 128 5.68 2.34 -12.36
N TYR A 129 6.90 2.64 -11.95
CA TYR A 129 7.23 3.81 -11.15
C TYR A 129 6.99 5.11 -11.91
N SER A 130 7.49 5.22 -13.16
CA SER A 130 7.33 6.40 -14.00
C SER A 130 5.88 6.64 -14.43
N TYR A 131 5.08 5.58 -14.52
CA TYR A 131 3.66 5.68 -14.83
C TYR A 131 2.89 6.27 -13.64
N TYR A 132 3.22 5.85 -12.42
CA TYR A 132 2.66 6.43 -11.20
C TYR A 132 3.08 7.88 -11.00
N GLU A 133 4.36 8.21 -11.17
CA GLU A 133 4.85 9.59 -11.08
C GLU A 133 4.13 10.54 -12.05
N LYS A 134 3.82 10.07 -13.26
CA LYS A 134 3.19 10.91 -14.29
C LYS A 134 1.68 11.06 -14.17
N ARG A 135 1.01 10.17 -13.45
CA ARG A 135 -0.46 10.10 -13.39
C ARG A 135 -1.04 10.16 -11.99
N SER A 136 -0.21 10.06 -10.98
CA SER A 136 -0.63 10.23 -9.60
C SER A 136 -0.86 11.71 -9.30
N PRO A 137 -1.98 12.11 -8.70
CA PRO A 137 -2.18 13.46 -8.17
C PRO A 137 -1.32 13.74 -6.92
N TRP A 138 -0.55 12.76 -6.46
CA TRP A 138 0.28 12.80 -5.26
C TRP A 138 1.70 13.31 -5.55
N HIS A 139 1.80 14.55 -6.00
CA HIS A 139 3.08 15.26 -6.15
C HIS A 139 3.35 16.18 -4.96
#